data_f4db9799e6186328b0323cec5f787b0c
#
_entry.id   f4db9799e6186328b0323cec5f787b0c
#
_cell.length_a   1.000
_cell.length_b   1.000
_cell.length_c   1.000
_cell.angle_alpha   90.00
_cell.angle_beta   90.00
_cell.angle_gamma   90.00
#
_symmetry.space_group_name_H-M   'P 1'
#
loop_
_entity.id
_entity.type
_entity.pdbx_description
1 polymer ?
#
loop_
_entity_poly.entity_id
_entity_poly.type
_entity_poly.pdbx_seq_one_letter_code
_entity_poly.pdbx_strand_id
1 'polypeptide(L)'
;MGIVHHSRYLPYLEEARVEYLRSIGHPYEAERRDGVDYAVLEAHVAYRQPLHFDEVVTVHLRVTSATRASFTIQYLLTVAGTVTSTATTVHACVNDKGRPVRLPRWLSELVAPLR
;
A
#
# COMPACT_ATOMS: atom_id res chain seq x y z
N MET A 1 19.16 -3.69 21.03
CA MET A 1 19.55 -2.77 19.99
C MET A 1 18.35 -2.06 19.38
N GLY A 2 17.59 -1.40 19.65
CA GLY A 2 16.41 -0.68 19.23
C GLY A 2 16.12 -0.51 17.73
N ILE A 3 16.76 -1.26 16.85
CA ILE A 3 16.56 -1.16 15.41
C ILE A 3 15.42 -2.07 14.99
N VAL A 4 14.49 -1.56 14.19
CA VAL A 4 13.38 -2.33 13.66
C VAL A 4 13.89 -3.31 12.60
N HIS A 5 13.60 -4.57 12.78
CA HIS A 5 14.00 -5.61 11.85
C HIS A 5 13.25 -5.43 10.50
N HIS A 6 13.92 -5.73 9.40
CA HIS A 6 13.33 -5.59 8.06
C HIS A 6 12.01 -6.34 7.89
N SER A 7 11.79 -7.43 8.62
CA SER A 7 10.53 -8.20 8.55
C SER A 7 9.31 -7.40 9.03
N ARG A 8 9.53 -6.28 9.71
CA ARG A 8 8.43 -5.44 10.21
C ARG A 8 7.94 -4.43 9.18
N TYR A 9 8.69 -4.19 8.11
CA TYR A 9 8.33 -3.17 7.13
C TYR A 9 7.07 -3.52 6.35
N LEU A 10 6.94 -4.77 5.89
CA LEU A 10 5.75 -5.16 5.13
C LEU A 10 4.46 -5.04 5.95
N PRO A 11 4.42 -5.45 7.23
CA PRO A 11 3.25 -5.16 8.07
C PRO A 11 2.93 -3.67 8.20
N TYR A 12 3.92 -2.79 8.29
CA TYR A 12 3.68 -1.35 8.35
C TYR A 12 3.01 -0.86 7.06
N LEU A 13 3.47 -1.35 5.91
CA LEU A 13 2.88 -0.98 4.62
C LEU A 13 1.46 -1.49 4.51
N GLU A 14 1.20 -2.71 4.95
CA GLU A 14 -0.13 -3.30 4.94
C GLU A 14 -1.10 -2.50 5.80
N GLU A 15 -0.68 -2.17 7.02
CA GLU A 15 -1.49 -1.37 7.93
C GLU A 15 -1.81 0.00 7.34
N ALA A 16 -0.84 0.63 6.71
CA ALA A 16 -1.04 1.92 6.05
C ALA A 16 -2.05 1.83 4.91
N ARG A 17 -1.99 0.75 4.11
CA ARG A 17 -2.98 0.53 3.03
C ARG A 17 -4.38 0.37 3.58
N VAL A 18 -4.53 -0.44 4.64
CA VAL A 18 -5.83 -0.68 5.27
C VAL A 18 -6.43 0.63 5.76
N GLU A 19 -5.65 1.43 6.45
CA GLU A 19 -6.11 2.73 6.97
C GLU A 19 -6.42 3.70 5.84
N TYR A 20 -5.59 3.72 4.79
CA TYR A 20 -5.83 4.59 3.64
C TYR A 20 -7.16 4.27 2.97
N LEU A 21 -7.41 3.00 2.68
CA LEU A 21 -8.66 2.60 2.04
C LEU A 21 -9.87 2.89 2.91
N ARG A 22 -9.74 2.68 4.22
CA ARG A 22 -10.81 3.01 5.16
C ARG A 22 -11.10 4.52 5.16
N SER A 23 -10.05 5.33 5.12
CA SER A 23 -10.18 6.79 5.17
C SER A 23 -10.89 7.38 3.95
N ILE A 24 -10.81 6.71 2.80
CA ILE A 24 -11.48 7.14 1.57
C ILE A 24 -12.81 6.44 1.34
N GLY A 25 -13.30 5.68 2.33
CA GLY A 25 -14.63 5.08 2.28
C GLY A 25 -14.70 3.70 1.63
N HIS A 26 -13.56 3.05 1.45
CA HIS A 26 -13.49 1.74 0.79
C HIS A 26 -12.75 0.70 1.64
N PRO A 27 -13.21 0.39 2.86
CA PRO A 27 -12.55 -0.60 3.69
C PRO A 27 -12.60 -1.99 3.06
N TYR A 28 -11.59 -2.81 3.33
CA TYR A 28 -11.49 -4.15 2.78
C TYR A 28 -12.74 -5.00 3.01
N GLU A 29 -13.34 -4.89 4.17
CA GLU A 29 -14.52 -5.68 4.51
C GLU A 29 -15.68 -5.41 3.54
N ALA A 30 -15.87 -4.14 3.17
CA ALA A 30 -16.91 -3.77 2.22
C ALA A 30 -16.59 -4.28 0.81
N GLU A 31 -15.32 -4.17 0.40
CA GLU A 31 -14.91 -4.64 -0.92
C GLU A 31 -15.05 -6.16 -1.05
N ARG A 32 -14.71 -6.89 0.01
CA ARG A 32 -14.86 -8.35 0.01
C ARG A 32 -16.33 -8.77 -0.09
N ARG A 33 -17.22 -8.03 0.55
CA ARG A 33 -18.66 -8.31 0.41
C ARG A 33 -19.14 -8.11 -1.02
N ASP A 34 -18.49 -7.23 -1.76
CA ASP A 34 -18.80 -6.98 -3.17
C ASP A 34 -18.03 -7.92 -4.11
N GLY A 35 -17.31 -8.90 -3.53
CA GLY A 35 -16.60 -9.90 -4.32
C GLY A 35 -15.24 -9.46 -4.83
N VAL A 36 -14.64 -8.43 -4.21
CA VAL A 36 -13.35 -7.87 -4.63
C VAL A 36 -12.34 -8.01 -3.53
N ASP A 37 -11.16 -8.51 -3.85
CA ASP A 37 -10.01 -8.56 -2.95
C ASP A 37 -8.76 -8.14 -3.72
N TYR A 38 -7.70 -7.88 -2.99
CA TYR A 38 -6.45 -7.39 -3.58
C TYR A 38 -5.30 -8.31 -3.18
N ALA A 39 -4.72 -8.98 -4.17
CA ALA A 39 -3.58 -9.85 -3.96
C ALA A 39 -2.29 -9.06 -4.15
N VAL A 40 -1.28 -9.32 -3.33
CA VAL A 40 0.03 -8.71 -3.48
C VAL A 40 0.82 -9.52 -4.49
N LEU A 41 1.22 -8.89 -5.59
CA LEU A 41 2.02 -9.53 -6.63
C LEU A 41 3.51 -9.29 -6.41
N GLU A 42 3.88 -8.08 -5.97
CA GLU A 42 5.26 -7.69 -5.78
C GLU A 42 5.36 -6.71 -4.63
N ALA A 43 6.49 -6.75 -3.93
CA ALA A 43 6.80 -5.80 -2.88
C ALA A 43 8.30 -5.51 -2.91
N HIS A 44 8.66 -4.23 -2.99
CA HIS A 44 10.04 -3.77 -3.03
C HIS A 44 10.23 -2.71 -1.95
N VAL A 45 11.27 -2.85 -1.15
CA VAL A 45 11.60 -1.88 -0.10
C VAL A 45 13.06 -1.48 -0.26
N ALA A 46 13.31 -0.18 -0.29
CA ALA A 46 14.65 0.38 -0.30
C ALA A 46 14.91 1.05 1.04
N TYR A 47 15.90 0.56 1.75
CA TYR A 47 16.25 1.05 3.08
C TYR A 47 17.32 2.12 2.97
N ARG A 48 17.10 3.26 3.58
CA ARG A 48 18.06 4.37 3.60
C ARG A 48 18.65 4.59 4.98
N GLN A 49 17.82 4.50 6.00
CA GLN A 49 18.23 4.62 7.39
C GLN A 49 17.47 3.61 8.23
N PRO A 50 18.08 3.08 9.30
CA PRO A 50 17.37 2.15 10.16
C PRO A 50 16.28 2.87 10.95
N LEU A 51 15.19 2.16 11.21
CA LEU A 51 14.16 2.60 12.14
C LEU A 51 14.50 2.06 13.51
N HIS A 52 14.17 2.84 14.54
CA HIS A 52 14.36 2.43 15.95
C HIS A 52 13.00 2.28 16.61
N PHE A 53 12.95 1.44 17.64
CA PHE A 53 11.74 1.33 18.45
C PHE A 53 11.46 2.68 19.11
N ASP A 54 10.21 2.99 19.36
CA ASP A 54 9.72 4.26 19.92
C ASP A 54 9.76 5.44 18.97
N GLU A 55 10.24 5.28 17.74
CA GLU A 55 10.13 6.33 16.74
C GLU A 55 8.73 6.34 16.12
N VAL A 56 8.21 7.53 15.88
CA VAL A 56 6.95 7.68 15.16
C VAL A 56 7.25 7.72 13.67
N VAL A 57 6.78 6.70 12.97
CA VAL A 57 6.97 6.58 11.52
C VAL A 57 5.70 7.07 10.84
N THR A 58 5.87 8.03 9.93
CA THR A 58 4.77 8.46 9.07
C THR A 58 4.91 7.75 7.74
N VAL A 59 3.83 7.10 7.30
CA VAL A 59 3.80 6.42 6.02
C VAL A 59 2.94 7.26 5.06
N HIS A 60 3.59 7.80 4.04
CA HIS A 60 2.90 8.49 2.95
C HIS A 60 2.73 7.49 1.83
N LEU A 61 1.55 7.43 1.25
CA LEU A 61 1.32 6.49 0.15
C LEU A 61 0.37 7.10 -0.87
N ARG A 62 0.47 6.61 -2.10
CA ARG A 62 -0.50 6.93 -3.15
C ARG A 62 -0.47 5.86 -4.22
N VAL A 63 -1.58 5.73 -4.92
CA VAL A 63 -1.68 4.88 -6.11
C VAL A 63 -1.04 5.65 -7.26
N THR A 64 0.03 5.11 -7.84
CA THR A 64 0.81 5.79 -8.87
C THR A 64 0.51 5.31 -10.28
N SER A 65 0.01 4.09 -10.42
CA SER A 65 -0.40 3.57 -11.71
C SER A 65 -1.47 2.51 -11.54
N ALA A 66 -2.24 2.30 -12.59
CA ALA A 66 -3.28 1.28 -12.62
C ALA A 66 -3.40 0.75 -14.04
N THR A 67 -3.61 -0.57 -14.13
CA THR A 67 -3.99 -1.24 -15.36
C THR A 67 -5.44 -1.67 -15.24
N ARG A 68 -5.91 -2.52 -16.14
CA ARG A 68 -7.28 -3.02 -16.09
C ARG A 68 -7.57 -3.82 -14.80
N ALA A 69 -6.60 -4.59 -14.31
CA ALA A 69 -6.80 -5.50 -13.19
C ALA A 69 -5.71 -5.39 -12.12
N SER A 70 -4.80 -4.45 -12.23
CA SER A 70 -3.70 -4.28 -11.26
C SER A 70 -3.45 -2.81 -10.97
N PHE A 71 -2.81 -2.55 -9.84
CA PHE A 71 -2.41 -1.19 -9.49
C PHE A 71 -1.14 -1.21 -8.66
N THR A 72 -0.45 -0.08 -8.66
CA THR A 72 0.82 0.10 -7.96
C THR A 72 0.67 1.19 -6.92
N ILE A 73 1.16 0.93 -5.71
CA ILE A 73 1.23 1.92 -4.64
C ILE A 73 2.69 2.20 -4.35
N GLN A 74 3.03 3.48 -4.24
CA GLN A 74 4.35 3.91 -3.77
C GLN A 74 4.22 4.48 -2.37
N TYR A 75 5.22 4.21 -1.54
CA TYR A 75 5.26 4.60 -0.13
C TYR A 75 6.54 5.37 0.16
N LEU A 76 6.41 6.30 1.07
CA LEU A 76 7.54 7.06 1.61
C LEU A 76 7.41 7.00 3.13
N LEU A 77 8.39 6.41 3.80
CA LEU A 77 8.40 6.33 5.26
C LEU A 77 9.34 7.40 5.80
N THR A 78 8.83 8.21 6.72
CA THR A 78 9.60 9.31 7.30
C THR A 78 9.54 9.27 8.82
N VAL A 79 10.62 9.74 9.45
CA VAL A 79 10.69 10.01 10.88
C VAL A 79 11.12 11.46 11.03
N ALA A 80 10.27 12.26 11.68
CA ALA A 80 10.54 13.69 11.87
C ALA A 80 10.91 14.40 10.55
N GLY A 81 10.24 14.03 9.46
CA GLY A 81 10.47 14.63 8.14
C GLY A 81 11.63 14.06 7.36
N THR A 82 12.42 13.16 7.93
CA THR A 82 13.55 12.53 7.24
C THR A 82 13.12 11.21 6.63
N VAL A 83 13.43 11.01 5.34
CA VAL A 83 13.10 9.76 4.65
C VAL A 83 13.99 8.64 5.16
N THR A 84 13.38 7.59 5.71
CA THR A 84 14.09 6.42 6.22
C THR A 84 14.03 5.26 5.25
N SER A 85 12.95 5.15 4.49
CA SER A 85 12.81 4.10 3.47
C SER A 85 11.75 4.50 2.45
N THR A 86 11.82 3.84 1.30
CA THR A 86 10.80 3.93 0.27
C THR A 86 10.34 2.53 -0.10
N ALA A 87 9.15 2.41 -0.63
CA ALA A 87 8.64 1.10 -1.00
C ALA A 87 7.66 1.20 -2.18
N THR A 88 7.48 0.07 -2.84
CA THR A 88 6.50 -0.08 -3.92
C THR A 88 5.84 -1.43 -3.76
N THR A 89 4.52 -1.46 -3.87
CA THR A 89 3.77 -2.72 -3.92
C THR A 89 2.90 -2.73 -5.15
N VAL A 90 2.79 -3.90 -5.76
CA VAL A 90 1.92 -4.12 -6.92
C VAL A 90 0.84 -5.11 -6.51
N HIS A 91 -0.39 -4.79 -6.82
CA HIS A 91 -1.55 -5.59 -6.43
C HIS A 91 -2.39 -5.96 -7.63
N ALA A 92 -2.96 -7.16 -7.61
CA ALA A 92 -4.00 -7.56 -8.54
C ALA A 92 -5.34 -7.49 -7.85
N CYS A 93 -6.35 -7.05 -8.60
CA CYS A 93 -7.73 -7.13 -8.15
C CYS A 93 -8.26 -8.51 -8.50
N VAL A 94 -8.77 -9.24 -7.52
CA VAL A 94 -9.21 -10.62 -7.70
C VAL A 94 -10.60 -10.82 -7.10
N ASN A 95 -11.30 -11.86 -7.57
CA ASN A 95 -12.58 -12.26 -6.99
C ASN A 95 -12.35 -13.27 -5.86
N ASP A 96 -13.42 -13.80 -5.30
CA ASP A 96 -13.37 -14.77 -4.20
C ASP A 96 -12.71 -16.10 -4.58
N LYS A 97 -12.55 -16.36 -5.89
CA LYS A 97 -11.85 -17.55 -6.39
C LYS A 97 -10.40 -17.25 -6.77
N GLY A 98 -9.92 -16.06 -6.46
CA GLY A 98 -8.55 -15.65 -6.77
C GLY A 98 -8.30 -15.34 -8.23
N ARG A 99 -9.33 -15.15 -9.03
CA ARG A 99 -9.18 -14.83 -10.46
C ARG A 99 -9.13 -13.32 -10.67
N PRO A 100 -8.28 -12.84 -11.59
CA PRO A 100 -8.22 -11.41 -11.87
C PRO A 100 -9.57 -10.87 -12.34
N VAL A 101 -9.94 -9.71 -11.82
CA VAL A 101 -11.13 -8.98 -12.24
C VAL A 101 -10.76 -7.53 -12.44
N ARG A 102 -11.62 -6.80 -13.16
CA ARG A 102 -11.39 -5.39 -13.43
C ARG A 102 -11.37 -4.59 -12.13
N LEU A 103 -10.46 -3.62 -12.05
CA LEU A 103 -10.40 -2.71 -10.91
C LEU A 103 -11.72 -1.95 -10.76
N PRO A 104 -12.16 -1.70 -9.52
CA PRO A 104 -13.25 -0.77 -9.29
C PRO A 104 -12.89 0.60 -9.89
N ARG A 105 -13.89 1.30 -10.43
CA ARG A 105 -13.68 2.59 -11.07
C ARG A 105 -13.02 3.61 -10.14
N TRP A 106 -13.47 3.64 -8.88
CA TRP A 106 -12.92 4.59 -7.91
C TRP A 106 -11.43 4.40 -7.71
N LEU A 107 -10.94 3.16 -7.80
CA LEU A 107 -9.52 2.86 -7.63
C LEU A 107 -8.70 3.39 -8.82
N SER A 108 -9.20 3.20 -10.02
CA SER A 108 -8.55 3.76 -11.23
C SER A 108 -8.49 5.28 -11.18
N GLU A 109 -9.50 5.91 -10.59
CA GLU A 109 -9.58 7.36 -10.48
C GLU A 109 -8.60 7.94 -9.45
N LEU A 110 -8.04 7.11 -8.56
CA LEU A 110 -7.05 7.57 -7.59
C LEU A 110 -5.70 7.89 -8.24
N VAL A 111 -5.44 7.36 -9.43
CA VAL A 111 -4.20 7.65 -10.13
C VAL A 111 -4.24 9.11 -10.58
N ALA A 112 -3.45 9.94 -9.90
CA ALA A 112 -3.43 11.36 -10.22
C ALA A 112 -2.77 11.57 -11.57
N PRO A 113 -3.40 12.32 -12.48
CA PRO A 113 -2.73 12.67 -13.72
C PRO A 113 -1.50 13.51 -13.42
N LEU A 114 -0.40 13.19 -14.09
CA LEU A 114 0.81 13.99 -14.00
C LEU A 114 0.59 15.26 -14.81
N ARG A 115 0.73 16.39 -14.16
CA ARG A 115 0.54 17.70 -14.76
C ARG A 115 1.77 18.55 -14.56
#